data_0db9171420a6939af4e8bd316063c4fc
#
_entry.id   0db9171420a6939af4e8bd316063c4fc
#
_cell.length_a   1.000
_cell.length_b   1.000
_cell.length_c   1.000
_cell.angle_alpha   90.00
_cell.angle_beta   90.00
_cell.angle_gamma   90.00
#
_symmetry.space_group_name_H-M   'P 1'
#
loop_
_entity.id
_entity.type
_entity.pdbx_description
1 polymer ?
#
loop_
_entity_poly.entity_id
_entity_poly.type
_entity_poly.pdbx_seq_one_letter_code
_entity_poly.pdbx_strand_id
1 'polypeptide(L)'
;VKNKKAYWENYLGCILDGKQTKLLLPDDGEGVLEIPVSTVKDGVHELLLFKRQDSCHEITFLGFEIEDNGEVLESPQKSNRRIEVYGDSVSAGEVTEAVDYTGKSDPEHQGGYSNSWYSYAWMTARRLDAEIHDIAQGGIALLDGTGWFHAPDYVGMESAWDKIHYNPVFGKQTDWSFEEYTPQVVIVAIGQNDNHPDDYMKEDYDGEKALHWRSNYEK
;
A
#
# COMPACT_ATOMS: atom_id res chain seq x y z
N VAL A 1 12.29 -5.37 12.91
CA VAL A 1 10.93 -4.94 12.57
C VAL A 1 9.92 -5.49 13.55
N LYS A 2 8.77 -4.85 13.65
CA LYS A 2 7.61 -5.39 14.35
C LYS A 2 6.44 -5.40 13.38
N ASN A 3 5.76 -6.53 13.26
CA ASN A 3 4.59 -6.67 12.39
C ASN A 3 3.34 -6.97 13.23
N LYS A 4 2.19 -6.55 12.73
CA LYS A 4 0.87 -6.89 13.22
C LYS A 4 0.01 -7.26 12.02
N LYS A 5 -0.40 -8.53 11.96
CA LYS A 5 -1.09 -9.13 10.81
C LYS A 5 -2.60 -9.00 10.95
N ALA A 6 -3.28 -8.60 9.89
CA ALA A 6 -4.72 -8.75 9.76
C ALA A 6 -5.06 -10.01 8.97
N TYR A 7 -4.46 -10.19 7.80
CA TYR A 7 -4.68 -11.34 6.92
C TYR A 7 -3.48 -11.53 5.98
N TRP A 8 -3.46 -12.65 5.25
CA TRP A 8 -2.42 -13.08 4.31
C TRP A 8 -1.03 -13.22 4.93
N GLU A 9 -0.09 -13.66 4.15
CA GLU A 9 1.34 -13.51 4.43
C GLU A 9 1.78 -12.08 4.10
N ASN A 10 2.59 -11.51 4.96
CA ASN A 10 3.01 -10.13 4.82
C ASN A 10 4.49 -10.06 4.47
N TYR A 11 4.83 -9.17 3.56
CA TYR A 11 6.17 -9.02 3.04
C TYR A 11 6.64 -7.58 3.03
N LEU A 12 7.90 -7.39 3.38
CA LEU A 12 8.64 -6.17 3.12
C LEU A 12 9.39 -6.31 1.81
N GLY A 13 9.37 -5.29 0.97
CA GLY A 13 10.23 -5.19 -0.20
C GLY A 13 11.59 -4.66 0.19
N CYS A 14 12.62 -5.27 -0.36
CA CYS A 14 14.01 -4.91 -0.15
C CYS A 14 14.71 -4.78 -1.50
N ILE A 15 15.31 -3.63 -1.76
CA ILE A 15 16.15 -3.42 -2.94
C ILE A 15 17.55 -3.08 -2.44
N LEU A 16 18.49 -3.98 -2.71
CA LEU A 16 19.90 -3.80 -2.41
C LEU A 16 20.68 -3.67 -3.72
N ASP A 17 21.31 -2.53 -3.93
CA ASP A 17 22.08 -2.21 -5.16
C ASP A 17 21.27 -2.46 -6.44
N GLY A 18 19.98 -2.09 -6.44
CA GLY A 18 19.08 -2.27 -7.56
C GLY A 18 18.50 -3.70 -7.72
N LYS A 19 18.91 -4.66 -6.89
CA LYS A 19 18.33 -6.01 -6.89
C LYS A 19 17.23 -6.14 -5.87
N GLN A 20 16.01 -6.38 -6.35
CA GLN A 20 14.84 -6.54 -5.49
C GLN A 20 14.71 -7.97 -4.96
N THR A 21 14.35 -8.05 -3.68
CA THR A 21 13.93 -9.28 -3.00
C THR A 21 12.71 -8.99 -2.13
N LYS A 22 12.01 -10.03 -1.70
CA LYS A 22 10.93 -9.91 -0.71
C LYS A 22 11.32 -10.65 0.57
N LEU A 23 11.06 -10.03 1.70
CA LEU A 23 11.34 -10.56 3.03
C LEU A 23 10.02 -10.87 3.73
N LEU A 24 9.82 -12.13 4.10
CA LEU A 24 8.63 -12.55 4.84
C LEU A 24 8.68 -11.97 6.25
N LEU A 25 7.60 -11.32 6.64
CA LEU A 25 7.43 -10.75 7.99
C LEU A 25 6.93 -11.82 8.99
N PRO A 26 7.25 -11.70 10.27
CA PRO A 26 6.56 -12.49 11.29
C PRO A 26 5.06 -12.17 11.28
N ASP A 27 4.21 -13.14 11.65
CA ASP A 27 2.76 -12.91 11.70
C ASP A 27 2.41 -11.80 12.68
N ASP A 28 2.93 -11.90 13.89
CA ASP A 28 2.77 -10.88 14.93
C ASP A 28 4.05 -10.76 15.77
N GLY A 29 4.31 -9.54 16.25
CA GLY A 29 5.43 -9.26 17.15
C GLY A 29 6.70 -8.83 16.42
N GLU A 30 7.80 -8.90 17.14
CA GLU A 30 9.12 -8.46 16.67
C GLU A 30 9.88 -9.61 16.01
N GLY A 31 10.66 -9.26 14.98
CA GLY A 31 11.54 -10.20 14.30
C GLY A 31 12.69 -9.48 13.59
N VAL A 32 13.78 -10.21 13.40
CA VAL A 32 14.90 -9.79 12.58
C VAL A 32 14.71 -10.36 11.17
N LEU A 33 14.80 -9.50 10.17
CA LEU A 33 14.76 -9.89 8.76
C LEU A 33 16.18 -9.89 8.21
N GLU A 34 16.62 -11.04 7.76
CA GLU A 34 17.94 -11.17 7.16
C GLU A 34 17.91 -10.66 5.71
N ILE A 35 18.75 -9.67 5.41
CA ILE A 35 18.91 -9.15 4.06
C ILE A 35 19.96 -10.02 3.35
N PRO A 36 19.64 -10.64 2.19
CA PRO A 36 20.57 -11.52 1.51
C PRO A 36 21.72 -10.73 0.88
N VAL A 37 22.85 -10.69 1.57
CA VAL A 37 24.09 -9.99 1.16
C VAL A 37 25.16 -10.89 0.57
N SER A 38 24.92 -12.19 0.42
CA SER A 38 25.92 -13.19 0.03
C SER A 38 26.67 -12.95 -1.27
N THR A 39 26.22 -12.02 -2.11
CA THR A 39 26.86 -11.64 -3.38
C THR A 39 27.38 -10.20 -3.38
N VAL A 40 27.27 -9.51 -2.26
CA VAL A 40 27.65 -8.10 -2.11
C VAL A 40 29.13 -8.04 -1.72
N LYS A 41 29.90 -7.18 -2.35
CA LYS A 41 31.32 -6.93 -2.04
C LYS A 41 31.41 -5.89 -0.93
N ASP A 42 32.54 -5.82 -0.25
CA ASP A 42 32.80 -4.74 0.71
C ASP A 42 32.73 -3.37 0.00
N GLY A 43 32.04 -2.43 0.63
CA GLY A 43 31.88 -1.09 0.07
C GLY A 43 30.65 -0.35 0.55
N VAL A 44 30.33 0.75 -0.14
CA VAL A 44 29.10 1.50 0.09
C VAL A 44 27.99 0.88 -0.77
N HIS A 45 26.86 0.63 -0.12
CA HIS A 45 25.69 0.00 -0.71
C HIS A 45 24.46 0.86 -0.51
N GLU A 46 23.53 0.79 -1.47
CA GLU A 46 22.24 1.43 -1.35
C GLU A 46 21.18 0.39 -1.02
N LEU A 47 20.49 0.61 0.10
CA LEU A 47 19.39 -0.21 0.56
C LEU A 47 18.10 0.59 0.61
N LEU A 48 17.06 0.12 -0.09
CA LEU A 48 15.73 0.65 -0.01
C LEU A 48 14.77 -0.42 0.53
N LEU A 49 14.07 -0.07 1.60
CA LEU A 49 13.00 -0.89 2.17
C LEU A 49 11.65 -0.22 1.89
N PHE A 50 10.66 -1.02 1.53
CA PHE A 50 9.32 -0.51 1.25
C PHE A 50 8.24 -1.51 1.61
N LYS A 51 7.05 -1.01 1.93
CA LYS A 51 5.87 -1.81 2.17
C LYS A 51 5.29 -2.28 0.84
N ARG A 52 5.14 -3.60 0.67
CA ARG A 52 4.67 -4.21 -0.59
C ARG A 52 3.16 -4.25 -0.74
N GLN A 53 2.44 -4.21 0.37
CA GLN A 53 1.02 -4.51 0.47
C GLN A 53 0.28 -3.35 1.14
N ASP A 54 -1.03 -3.39 1.04
CA ASP A 54 -1.96 -2.45 1.67
C ASP A 54 -2.06 -2.60 3.21
N SER A 55 -3.21 -2.28 3.80
CA SER A 55 -3.42 -2.40 5.25
C SER A 55 -3.71 -3.84 5.73
N CYS A 56 -3.35 -4.86 4.96
CA CYS A 56 -3.38 -6.25 5.45
C CYS A 56 -2.42 -6.49 6.62
N HIS A 57 -1.54 -5.55 6.89
CA HIS A 57 -0.67 -5.53 8.07
C HIS A 57 -0.23 -4.11 8.43
N GLU A 58 0.14 -3.93 9.71
CA GLU A 58 0.88 -2.78 10.20
C GLU A 58 2.33 -3.17 10.48
N ILE A 59 3.28 -2.37 10.02
CA ILE A 59 4.70 -2.61 10.24
C ILE A 59 5.34 -1.43 10.96
N THR A 60 6.19 -1.72 11.95
CA THR A 60 7.08 -0.74 12.57
C THR A 60 8.52 -1.11 12.26
N PHE A 61 9.25 -0.20 11.65
CA PHE A 61 10.68 -0.33 11.46
C PHE A 61 11.40 0.06 12.74
N LEU A 62 12.20 -0.86 13.31
CA LEU A 62 12.89 -0.65 14.59
C LEU A 62 14.36 -0.24 14.42
N GLY A 63 14.93 -0.47 13.23
CA GLY A 63 16.32 -0.14 12.94
C GLY A 63 17.04 -1.23 12.15
N PHE A 64 18.32 -1.01 11.93
CA PHE A 64 19.24 -1.98 11.33
C PHE A 64 20.17 -2.58 12.40
N GLU A 65 20.43 -3.87 12.25
CA GLU A 65 21.55 -4.56 12.89
C GLU A 65 22.61 -4.76 11.81
N ILE A 66 23.76 -4.14 11.98
CA ILE A 66 24.89 -4.21 11.05
C ILE A 66 26.11 -4.78 11.76
N GLU A 67 27.03 -5.36 11.00
CA GLU A 67 28.28 -5.90 11.57
C GLU A 67 29.13 -4.79 12.22
N ASP A 68 30.00 -5.18 13.15
CA ASP A 68 30.79 -4.26 14.00
C ASP A 68 31.57 -3.17 13.26
N ASN A 69 31.91 -3.39 12.00
CA ASN A 69 32.63 -2.44 11.16
C ASN A 69 31.73 -1.71 10.14
N GLY A 70 30.42 -1.95 10.19
CA GLY A 70 29.46 -1.31 9.31
C GLY A 70 29.00 0.05 9.84
N GLU A 71 28.65 0.96 8.94
CA GLU A 71 28.12 2.29 9.27
C GLU A 71 26.91 2.59 8.37
N VAL A 72 25.84 3.15 8.97
CA VAL A 72 24.71 3.69 8.21
C VAL A 72 25.03 5.13 7.82
N LEU A 73 25.21 5.36 6.54
CA LEU A 73 25.46 6.69 5.99
C LEU A 73 24.17 7.50 5.90
N GLU A 74 24.32 8.81 5.76
CA GLU A 74 23.18 9.69 5.51
C GLU A 74 22.47 9.31 4.22
N SER A 75 21.12 9.23 4.28
CA SER A 75 20.31 8.89 3.11
C SER A 75 20.40 9.97 2.04
N PRO A 76 20.27 9.62 0.76
CA PRO A 76 20.21 10.60 -0.33
C PRO A 76 19.11 11.65 -0.08
N GLN A 77 19.35 12.86 -0.56
CA GLN A 77 18.36 13.92 -0.45
C GLN A 77 17.08 13.51 -1.19
N LYS A 78 15.97 13.64 -0.49
CA LYS A 78 14.65 13.38 -1.03
C LYS A 78 14.26 14.41 -2.10
N SER A 79 13.47 13.96 -3.07
CA SER A 79 12.90 14.85 -4.08
C SER A 79 11.95 15.89 -3.46
N ASN A 80 11.88 17.06 -4.08
CA ASN A 80 10.87 18.06 -3.71
C ASN A 80 9.52 17.85 -4.41
N ARG A 81 9.43 16.87 -5.29
CA ARG A 81 8.19 16.49 -5.96
C ARG A 81 7.47 15.46 -5.12
N ARG A 82 6.18 15.66 -4.88
CA ARG A 82 5.36 14.81 -4.04
C ARG A 82 4.05 14.48 -4.71
N ILE A 83 3.73 13.20 -4.79
CA ILE A 83 2.49 12.66 -5.33
C ILE A 83 1.78 11.91 -4.22
N GLU A 84 0.50 12.17 -4.07
CA GLU A 84 -0.39 11.39 -3.20
C GLU A 84 -1.41 10.65 -4.05
N VAL A 85 -1.67 9.41 -3.72
CA VAL A 85 -2.58 8.54 -4.49
C VAL A 85 -3.61 7.95 -3.54
N TYR A 86 -4.88 8.09 -3.89
CA TYR A 86 -6.00 7.41 -3.25
C TYR A 86 -6.55 6.39 -4.23
N GLY A 87 -6.54 5.12 -3.86
CA GLY A 87 -6.92 4.08 -4.78
C GLY A 87 -7.26 2.74 -4.15
N ASP A 88 -7.45 1.76 -5.01
CA ASP A 88 -7.81 0.39 -4.65
C ASP A 88 -6.65 -0.60 -4.88
N SER A 89 -6.98 -1.88 -5.12
CA SER A 89 -6.02 -2.95 -5.36
C SER A 89 -5.02 -2.66 -6.49
N VAL A 90 -5.45 -1.94 -7.54
CA VAL A 90 -4.60 -1.59 -8.69
C VAL A 90 -3.53 -0.58 -8.28
N SER A 91 -3.90 0.39 -7.46
CA SER A 91 -2.95 1.38 -6.90
C SER A 91 -2.02 0.75 -5.87
N ALA A 92 -2.55 -0.12 -5.00
CA ALA A 92 -1.75 -0.88 -4.02
C ALA A 92 -0.76 -1.86 -4.65
N GLY A 93 -0.98 -2.26 -5.91
CA GLY A 93 -0.15 -3.23 -6.62
C GLY A 93 -0.44 -4.68 -6.25
N GLU A 94 -1.71 -5.01 -5.95
CA GLU A 94 -2.10 -6.40 -5.75
C GLU A 94 -1.87 -7.21 -7.02
N VAL A 95 -1.47 -8.45 -6.84
CA VAL A 95 -1.17 -9.45 -7.87
C VAL A 95 -0.26 -8.98 -9.03
N THR A 96 0.48 -7.89 -8.87
CA THR A 96 1.37 -7.36 -9.92
C THR A 96 2.49 -8.33 -10.32
N GLU A 97 2.86 -9.27 -9.46
CA GLU A 97 3.84 -10.32 -9.76
C GLU A 97 3.22 -11.62 -10.30
N ALA A 98 1.90 -11.69 -10.47
CA ALA A 98 1.19 -12.86 -11.00
C ALA A 98 1.24 -12.93 -12.54
N VAL A 99 2.43 -12.81 -13.13
CA VAL A 99 2.66 -12.67 -14.58
C VAL A 99 2.09 -13.85 -15.38
N ASP A 100 2.17 -15.06 -14.85
CA ASP A 100 1.66 -16.28 -15.49
C ASP A 100 0.13 -16.32 -15.60
N TYR A 101 -0.55 -15.41 -14.91
CA TYR A 101 -2.01 -15.28 -14.90
C TYR A 101 -2.51 -14.12 -15.76
N THR A 102 -1.64 -13.46 -16.52
CA THR A 102 -2.03 -12.38 -17.43
C THR A 102 -3.14 -12.82 -18.39
N GLY A 103 -4.27 -12.12 -18.37
CA GLY A 103 -5.45 -12.43 -19.18
C GLY A 103 -6.29 -13.64 -18.70
N LYS A 104 -6.03 -14.11 -17.49
CA LYS A 104 -6.77 -15.17 -16.79
C LYS A 104 -7.40 -14.60 -15.52
N SER A 105 -8.19 -15.43 -14.82
CA SER A 105 -8.60 -15.10 -13.44
C SER A 105 -7.38 -15.00 -12.53
N ASP A 106 -7.47 -14.10 -11.55
CA ASP A 106 -6.43 -13.96 -10.54
C ASP A 106 -6.18 -15.28 -9.82
N PRO A 107 -4.90 -15.59 -9.49
CA PRO A 107 -4.60 -16.78 -8.71
C PRO A 107 -5.12 -16.62 -7.29
N GLU A 108 -5.34 -17.71 -6.61
CA GLU A 108 -5.37 -17.69 -5.16
C GLU A 108 -3.99 -17.25 -4.66
N HIS A 109 -3.93 -16.13 -3.96
CA HIS A 109 -2.67 -15.58 -3.46
C HIS A 109 -2.80 -15.21 -1.99
N GLN A 110 -1.84 -15.56 -1.20
CA GLN A 110 -1.77 -15.23 0.23
C GLN A 110 -0.88 -13.99 0.47
N GLY A 111 -0.98 -12.98 -0.39
CA GLY A 111 -0.14 -11.77 -0.37
C GLY A 111 1.17 -11.89 -1.16
N GLY A 112 1.58 -13.08 -1.55
CA GLY A 112 2.88 -13.32 -2.17
C GLY A 112 3.10 -12.67 -3.54
N TYR A 113 2.03 -12.37 -4.27
CA TYR A 113 2.07 -11.71 -5.58
C TYR A 113 1.92 -10.19 -5.51
N SER A 114 1.56 -9.63 -4.36
CA SER A 114 1.39 -8.18 -4.21
C SER A 114 2.74 -7.48 -4.16
N ASN A 115 2.88 -6.40 -4.92
CA ASN A 115 4.09 -5.59 -4.93
C ASN A 115 3.80 -4.16 -5.39
N SER A 116 3.67 -3.24 -4.43
CA SER A 116 3.44 -1.81 -4.67
C SER A 116 4.48 -1.18 -5.61
N TRP A 117 5.73 -1.67 -5.59
CA TRP A 117 6.80 -1.20 -6.46
C TRP A 117 6.45 -1.25 -7.95
N TYR A 118 5.62 -2.22 -8.36
CA TYR A 118 5.18 -2.38 -9.74
C TYR A 118 3.77 -1.84 -10.00
N SER A 119 3.13 -1.21 -9.02
CA SER A 119 1.88 -0.49 -9.29
C SER A 119 2.13 0.72 -10.19
N TYR A 120 1.10 1.13 -10.92
CA TYR A 120 1.19 2.32 -11.76
C TYR A 120 1.54 3.58 -10.93
N ALA A 121 1.04 3.66 -9.71
CA ALA A 121 1.26 4.76 -8.79
C ALA A 121 2.76 4.93 -8.48
N TRP A 122 3.39 3.89 -7.99
CA TRP A 122 4.82 3.87 -7.66
C TRP A 122 5.72 3.99 -8.90
N MET A 123 5.35 3.35 -10.01
CA MET A 123 6.09 3.49 -11.27
C MET A 123 6.05 4.91 -11.80
N THR A 124 4.90 5.59 -11.69
CA THR A 124 4.75 7.00 -12.09
C THR A 124 5.60 7.91 -11.20
N ALA A 125 5.55 7.74 -9.88
CA ALA A 125 6.36 8.51 -8.95
C ALA A 125 7.86 8.38 -9.25
N ARG A 126 8.37 7.16 -9.41
CA ARG A 126 9.78 6.93 -9.78
C ARG A 126 10.14 7.52 -11.13
N ARG A 127 9.24 7.43 -12.12
CA ARG A 127 9.50 8.02 -13.45
C ARG A 127 9.62 9.53 -13.41
N LEU A 128 8.92 10.17 -12.49
CA LEU A 128 8.90 11.62 -12.30
C LEU A 128 9.93 12.11 -11.26
N ASP A 129 10.72 11.20 -10.68
CA ASP A 129 11.59 11.49 -9.55
C ASP A 129 10.80 12.20 -8.44
N ALA A 130 9.73 11.58 -7.98
CA ALA A 130 8.84 12.09 -6.95
C ALA A 130 8.74 11.12 -5.77
N GLU A 131 8.60 11.69 -4.58
CA GLU A 131 8.12 10.93 -3.41
C GLU A 131 6.65 10.54 -3.62
N ILE A 132 6.24 9.42 -3.06
CA ILE A 132 4.87 8.95 -3.11
C ILE A 132 4.32 8.67 -1.72
N HIS A 133 3.09 9.12 -1.49
CA HIS A 133 2.23 8.68 -0.40
C HIS A 133 1.04 7.96 -1.05
N ASP A 134 0.95 6.65 -0.85
CA ASP A 134 -0.01 5.78 -1.54
C ASP A 134 -1.02 5.25 -0.52
N ILE A 135 -2.20 5.87 -0.47
CA ILE A 135 -3.33 5.49 0.35
C ILE A 135 -4.23 4.60 -0.52
N ALA A 136 -3.80 3.37 -0.69
CA ALA A 136 -4.48 2.41 -1.53
C ALA A 136 -4.79 1.13 -0.75
N GLN A 137 -6.00 0.61 -0.95
CA GLN A 137 -6.51 -0.55 -0.24
C GLN A 137 -7.26 -1.49 -1.18
N GLY A 138 -6.84 -2.75 -1.19
CA GLY A 138 -7.55 -3.78 -1.94
C GLY A 138 -9.02 -3.90 -1.53
N GLY A 139 -9.88 -3.91 -2.55
CA GLY A 139 -11.32 -4.04 -2.36
C GLY A 139 -12.05 -2.81 -1.84
N ILE A 140 -11.35 -1.70 -1.55
CA ILE A 140 -12.01 -0.49 -1.05
C ILE A 140 -12.87 0.17 -2.15
N ALA A 141 -14.04 0.64 -1.77
CA ALA A 141 -14.92 1.49 -2.56
C ALA A 141 -14.86 2.95 -2.05
N LEU A 142 -15.58 3.87 -2.68
CA LEU A 142 -15.67 5.25 -2.20
C LEU A 142 -16.48 5.34 -0.90
N LEU A 143 -17.68 4.75 -0.88
CA LEU A 143 -18.60 4.86 0.25
C LEU A 143 -18.45 3.71 1.25
N ASP A 144 -18.63 4.02 2.54
CA ASP A 144 -18.87 3.00 3.55
C ASP A 144 -20.10 2.15 3.21
N GLY A 145 -20.10 0.92 3.64
CA GLY A 145 -21.14 -0.06 3.31
C GLY A 145 -21.09 -0.56 1.87
N THR A 146 -20.00 -0.27 1.14
CA THR A 146 -19.76 -0.78 -0.21
C THR A 146 -18.32 -1.28 -0.37
N GLY A 147 -18.06 -1.98 -1.48
CA GLY A 147 -16.76 -2.60 -1.76
C GLY A 147 -16.60 -3.96 -1.10
N TRP A 148 -15.37 -4.38 -0.93
CA TRP A 148 -14.98 -5.70 -0.40
C TRP A 148 -14.15 -5.59 0.87
N PHE A 149 -13.56 -4.40 1.12
CA PHE A 149 -12.69 -4.20 2.25
C PHE A 149 -13.48 -4.22 3.56
N HIS A 150 -13.00 -5.01 4.51
CA HIS A 150 -13.56 -5.17 5.85
C HIS A 150 -15.03 -5.66 5.89
N ALA A 151 -15.38 -6.64 5.03
CA ALA A 151 -16.70 -7.28 5.10
C ALA A 151 -16.98 -7.86 6.52
N PRO A 152 -18.23 -7.82 7.04
CA PRO A 152 -19.44 -7.34 6.38
C PRO A 152 -19.73 -5.85 6.56
N ASP A 153 -18.93 -5.11 7.34
CA ASP A 153 -19.20 -3.71 7.67
C ASP A 153 -18.76 -2.74 6.56
N TYR A 154 -17.92 -3.22 5.64
CA TYR A 154 -17.37 -2.49 4.49
C TYR A 154 -16.94 -1.05 4.80
N VAL A 155 -15.64 -0.85 4.90
CA VAL A 155 -15.03 0.48 5.07
C VAL A 155 -14.72 1.09 3.72
N GLY A 156 -15.23 2.30 3.46
CA GLY A 156 -15.00 3.07 2.25
C GLY A 156 -13.84 4.06 2.38
N MET A 157 -13.41 4.58 1.23
CA MET A 157 -12.39 5.63 1.19
C MET A 157 -12.84 6.90 1.91
N GLU A 158 -14.14 7.20 1.94
CA GLU A 158 -14.69 8.37 2.68
C GLU A 158 -14.35 8.36 4.18
N SER A 159 -14.15 7.17 4.77
CA SER A 159 -13.72 7.01 6.17
C SER A 159 -12.22 6.73 6.33
N ALA A 160 -11.50 6.39 5.25
CA ALA A 160 -10.10 5.98 5.30
C ALA A 160 -9.10 7.06 4.83
N TRP A 161 -9.53 8.00 3.98
CA TRP A 161 -8.64 8.91 3.26
C TRP A 161 -7.75 9.80 4.16
N ASP A 162 -8.26 10.17 5.32
CA ASP A 162 -7.58 11.04 6.29
C ASP A 162 -6.95 10.26 7.47
N LYS A 163 -6.73 8.97 7.30
CA LYS A 163 -6.19 8.09 8.35
C LYS A 163 -4.85 7.51 7.96
N ILE A 164 -3.92 7.45 8.90
CA ILE A 164 -2.70 6.65 8.77
C ILE A 164 -2.96 5.18 9.14
N HIS A 165 -3.83 4.93 10.12
CA HIS A 165 -4.30 3.61 10.49
C HIS A 165 -5.82 3.56 10.33
N TYR A 166 -6.29 2.93 9.27
CA TYR A 166 -7.72 2.88 8.94
C TYR A 166 -8.33 1.47 9.03
N ASN A 167 -7.52 0.40 9.03
CA ASN A 167 -8.03 -0.96 9.09
C ASN A 167 -8.58 -1.26 10.51
N PRO A 168 -9.90 -1.49 10.67
CA PRO A 168 -10.52 -1.69 11.98
C PRO A 168 -10.03 -2.92 12.74
N VAL A 169 -9.46 -3.92 12.04
CA VAL A 169 -8.86 -5.12 12.66
C VAL A 169 -7.76 -4.75 13.66
N PHE A 170 -7.07 -3.63 13.44
CA PHE A 170 -5.99 -3.18 14.33
C PHE A 170 -6.46 -2.32 15.50
N GLY A 171 -7.75 -2.01 15.58
CA GLY A 171 -8.35 -1.26 16.67
C GLY A 171 -8.59 0.19 16.31
N LYS A 172 -8.20 1.12 17.19
CA LYS A 172 -8.52 2.54 17.00
C LYS A 172 -7.83 3.10 15.76
N GLN A 173 -8.64 3.75 14.91
CA GLN A 173 -8.14 4.52 13.79
C GLN A 173 -7.31 5.72 14.27
N THR A 174 -6.31 6.10 13.49
CA THR A 174 -5.41 7.24 13.79
C THR A 174 -5.41 8.19 12.61
N ASP A 175 -5.66 9.46 12.89
CA ASP A 175 -5.67 10.49 11.86
C ASP A 175 -4.29 10.70 11.25
N TRP A 176 -4.27 11.01 9.96
CA TRP A 176 -3.07 11.45 9.25
C TRP A 176 -2.82 12.95 9.49
N SER A 177 -1.56 13.33 9.63
CA SER A 177 -1.18 14.75 9.70
C SER A 177 -0.74 15.25 8.33
N PHE A 178 -1.61 15.97 7.64
CA PHE A 178 -1.31 16.55 6.31
C PHE A 178 -0.18 17.58 6.34
N GLU A 179 0.24 18.04 7.52
CA GLU A 179 1.41 18.91 7.66
C GLU A 179 2.73 18.17 7.42
N GLU A 180 2.74 16.84 7.62
CA GLU A 180 3.95 16.02 7.42
C GLU A 180 4.25 15.76 5.95
N TYR A 181 3.22 15.74 5.12
CA TYR A 181 3.35 15.51 3.69
C TYR A 181 2.33 16.32 2.90
N THR A 182 2.81 17.34 2.20
CA THR A 182 1.97 18.18 1.32
C THR A 182 2.29 17.86 -0.14
N PRO A 183 1.40 17.14 -0.87
CA PRO A 183 1.62 16.79 -2.27
C PRO A 183 1.39 17.99 -3.20
N GLN A 184 2.08 18.02 -4.34
CA GLN A 184 1.77 18.92 -5.45
C GLN A 184 0.75 18.30 -6.42
N VAL A 185 0.64 16.97 -6.41
CA VAL A 185 -0.30 16.23 -7.26
C VAL A 185 -1.01 15.20 -6.40
N VAL A 186 -2.33 15.21 -6.47
CA VAL A 186 -3.19 14.17 -5.89
C VAL A 186 -3.85 13.40 -7.02
N ILE A 187 -3.79 12.08 -6.98
CA ILE A 187 -4.44 11.16 -7.91
C ILE A 187 -5.52 10.42 -7.15
N VAL A 188 -6.75 10.51 -7.59
CA VAL A 188 -7.88 9.73 -7.07
C VAL A 188 -8.28 8.71 -8.13
N ALA A 189 -8.09 7.44 -7.83
CA ALA A 189 -8.39 6.31 -8.72
C ALA A 189 -9.22 5.27 -7.96
N ILE A 190 -10.47 5.62 -7.73
CA ILE A 190 -11.45 4.85 -6.96
C ILE A 190 -12.74 4.68 -7.78
N GLY A 191 -13.55 3.67 -7.47
CA GLY A 191 -14.83 3.43 -8.15
C GLY A 191 -14.97 2.03 -8.76
N GLN A 192 -13.90 1.22 -8.75
CA GLN A 192 -13.93 -0.13 -9.33
C GLN A 192 -14.68 -1.14 -8.47
N ASN A 193 -14.79 -0.91 -7.17
CA ASN A 193 -15.42 -1.81 -6.22
C ASN A 193 -16.81 -1.37 -5.78
N ASP A 194 -17.30 -0.24 -6.28
CA ASP A 194 -18.50 0.43 -5.81
C ASP A 194 -19.81 -0.26 -6.22
N ASN A 195 -19.73 -1.27 -7.07
CA ASN A 195 -20.85 -2.12 -7.47
C ASN A 195 -21.10 -3.33 -6.55
N HIS A 196 -20.42 -3.39 -5.42
CA HIS A 196 -20.60 -4.45 -4.42
C HIS A 196 -21.04 -3.84 -3.07
N PRO A 197 -22.01 -4.44 -2.31
CA PRO A 197 -22.78 -5.64 -2.68
C PRO A 197 -23.89 -5.39 -3.72
N ASP A 198 -24.25 -4.12 -3.96
CA ASP A 198 -25.32 -3.70 -4.86
C ASP A 198 -24.77 -2.77 -5.95
N ASP A 199 -25.17 -2.99 -7.20
CA ASP A 199 -24.79 -2.11 -8.32
C ASP A 199 -25.75 -0.89 -8.40
N TYR A 200 -25.77 -0.09 -7.32
CA TYR A 200 -26.68 1.04 -7.17
C TYR A 200 -26.53 2.11 -8.25
N MET A 201 -25.32 2.27 -8.83
CA MET A 201 -25.10 3.20 -9.94
C MET A 201 -25.81 2.77 -11.21
N LYS A 202 -25.99 1.46 -11.41
CA LYS A 202 -26.69 0.88 -12.55
C LYS A 202 -28.17 0.68 -12.27
N GLU A 203 -28.52 0.28 -11.07
CA GLU A 203 -29.88 -0.10 -10.69
C GLU A 203 -30.76 1.11 -10.40
N ASP A 204 -30.21 2.14 -9.74
CA ASP A 204 -30.94 3.37 -9.34
C ASP A 204 -30.03 4.60 -9.39
N TYR A 205 -29.67 5.06 -10.60
CA TYR A 205 -28.74 6.16 -10.82
C TYR A 205 -29.16 7.48 -10.13
N ASP A 206 -30.44 7.74 -10.02
CA ASP A 206 -31.01 8.93 -9.37
C ASP A 206 -31.38 8.69 -7.90
N GLY A 207 -31.14 7.50 -7.40
CA GLY A 207 -31.36 7.14 -6.00
C GLY A 207 -30.41 7.81 -5.02
N GLU A 208 -30.79 7.84 -3.75
CA GLU A 208 -30.05 8.53 -2.69
C GLU A 208 -28.58 8.08 -2.60
N LYS A 209 -28.30 6.78 -2.69
CA LYS A 209 -26.96 6.22 -2.59
C LYS A 209 -26.07 6.64 -3.78
N ALA A 210 -26.61 6.61 -5.01
CA ALA A 210 -25.90 7.04 -6.21
C ALA A 210 -25.66 8.56 -6.22
N LEU A 211 -26.60 9.36 -5.71
CA LEU A 211 -26.43 10.80 -5.53
C LEU A 211 -25.35 11.10 -4.46
N HIS A 212 -25.35 10.37 -3.36
CA HIS A 212 -24.34 10.50 -2.32
C HIS A 212 -22.94 10.18 -2.84
N TRP A 213 -22.78 9.09 -3.60
CA TRP A 213 -21.53 8.72 -4.25
C TRP A 213 -20.98 9.84 -5.13
N ARG A 214 -21.81 10.37 -6.03
CA ARG A 214 -21.40 11.47 -6.94
C ARG A 214 -20.99 12.72 -6.15
N SER A 215 -21.74 13.07 -5.12
CA SER A 215 -21.42 14.21 -4.26
C SER A 215 -20.12 14.06 -3.50
N ASN A 216 -19.78 12.84 -3.07
CA ASN A 216 -18.53 12.58 -2.38
C ASN A 216 -17.34 12.52 -3.34
N TYR A 217 -17.54 12.05 -4.57
CA TYR A 217 -16.47 12.01 -5.57
C TYR A 217 -16.08 13.40 -6.08
N GLU A 218 -16.98 14.38 -5.98
CA GLU A 218 -16.74 15.77 -6.37
C GLU A 218 -16.06 16.63 -5.30
N LYS A 219 -15.97 16.14 -4.06
CA LYS A 219 -15.35 16.85 -2.93
C LYS A 219 -13.86 16.58 -2.85
#